data_a66ed5ef3a4785ce1b37537d4f225fd8
#
_entry.id   a66ed5ef3a4785ce1b37537d4f225fd8
#
_cell.length_a   1.000
_cell.length_b   1.000
_cell.length_c   1.000
_cell.angle_alpha   90.00
_cell.angle_beta   90.00
_cell.angle_gamma   90.00
#
_symmetry.space_group_name_H-M   'P 1'
#
loop_
_entity.id
_entity.type
_entity.pdbx_description
1 polymer ?
#
loop_
_entity_poly.entity_id
_entity_poly.type
_entity_poly.pdbx_seq_one_letter_code
_entity_poly.pdbx_strand_id
1 'polypeptide(L)'
;MELDVLTAISPIDGRYRGKTKALAAYFSEFALIKYRVQVEVEYFITLCELPLPQLKGIDNSVFETLRNIYRNFSEADAQRIKDIESVTNHDVKAVEYFLKEEFDKMGGMDDYKEFIHFGLTSQDINNTSVPLSIKKALDKVSVSYTHLRAHETLRHLV
;
A
#
# COMPACT_ATOMS: atom_id res chain seq x y z
N MET A 1 -6.74 27.04 1.87
CA MET A 1 -7.95 27.02 0.97
C MET A 1 -8.50 25.63 1.08
N GLU A 2 -9.73 25.47 1.55
CA GLU A 2 -10.33 24.14 1.65
C GLU A 2 -10.59 23.57 0.24
N LEU A 3 -10.57 22.24 0.12
CA LEU A 3 -10.81 21.55 -1.14
C LEU A 3 -12.28 21.66 -1.51
N ASP A 4 -12.59 22.53 -2.45
CA ASP A 4 -13.94 22.77 -3.00
C ASP A 4 -13.99 22.39 -4.49
N VAL A 5 -15.19 22.13 -4.99
CA VAL A 5 -15.42 21.74 -6.39
C VAL A 5 -14.90 22.77 -7.37
N LEU A 6 -15.00 24.07 -7.03
CA LEU A 6 -14.56 25.17 -7.89
C LEU A 6 -13.07 25.47 -7.76
N THR A 7 -12.45 25.13 -6.64
CA THR A 7 -11.03 25.44 -6.34
C THR A 7 -10.11 24.22 -6.46
N ALA A 8 -10.65 23.03 -6.72
CA ALA A 8 -9.85 21.84 -6.96
C ALA A 8 -9.01 21.97 -8.23
N ILE A 9 -7.72 21.59 -8.16
CA ILE A 9 -6.79 21.70 -9.28
C ILE A 9 -7.21 20.80 -10.46
N SER A 10 -7.82 19.67 -10.17
CA SER A 10 -8.31 18.72 -11.18
C SER A 10 -9.82 18.52 -11.09
N PRO A 11 -10.53 18.43 -12.23
CA PRO A 11 -11.93 18.03 -12.23
C PRO A 11 -12.19 16.66 -11.58
N ILE A 12 -11.20 15.77 -11.55
CA ILE A 12 -11.28 14.45 -10.90
C ILE A 12 -11.51 14.61 -9.40
N ASP A 13 -10.75 15.49 -8.73
CA ASP A 13 -10.90 15.78 -7.29
C ASP A 13 -11.94 16.87 -6.99
N GLY A 14 -12.43 17.57 -7.99
CA GLY A 14 -13.51 18.55 -7.88
C GLY A 14 -14.84 17.96 -8.33
N ARG A 15 -15.29 18.38 -9.51
CA ARG A 15 -16.60 18.06 -10.09
C ARG A 15 -16.93 16.57 -10.14
N TYR A 16 -15.94 15.72 -10.39
CA TYR A 16 -16.13 14.26 -10.54
C TYR A 16 -15.75 13.45 -9.31
N ARG A 17 -15.34 14.08 -8.20
CA ARG A 17 -14.91 13.38 -6.97
C ARG A 17 -15.91 12.32 -6.50
N GLY A 18 -17.21 12.62 -6.54
CA GLY A 18 -18.25 11.66 -6.17
C GLY A 18 -18.29 10.40 -7.05
N LYS A 19 -17.92 10.53 -8.33
CA LYS A 19 -17.88 9.40 -9.28
C LYS A 19 -16.57 8.61 -9.21
N THR A 20 -15.48 9.26 -8.81
CA THR A 20 -14.14 8.66 -8.73
C THR A 20 -13.78 8.18 -7.33
N LYS A 21 -14.66 8.33 -6.34
CA LYS A 21 -14.41 7.99 -4.93
C LYS A 21 -13.86 6.55 -4.76
N ALA A 22 -14.37 5.60 -5.54
CA ALA A 22 -13.92 4.21 -5.48
C ALA A 22 -12.44 4.04 -5.84
N LEU A 23 -11.85 4.97 -6.60
CA LEU A 23 -10.45 4.96 -7.00
C LEU A 23 -9.51 5.41 -5.88
N ALA A 24 -10.01 6.08 -4.85
CA ALA A 24 -9.20 6.56 -3.74
C ALA A 24 -8.48 5.42 -3.00
N ALA A 25 -9.11 4.23 -2.91
CA ALA A 25 -8.51 3.04 -2.31
C ALA A 25 -7.27 2.50 -3.08
N TYR A 26 -7.01 3.04 -4.28
CA TYR A 26 -5.93 2.58 -5.17
C TYR A 26 -4.93 3.68 -5.53
N PHE A 27 -5.39 4.93 -5.67
CA PHE A 27 -4.59 6.01 -6.25
C PHE A 27 -4.43 7.25 -5.37
N SER A 28 -4.95 7.23 -4.13
CA SER A 28 -4.67 8.29 -3.17
C SER A 28 -3.27 8.13 -2.55
N GLU A 29 -2.78 9.18 -1.90
CA GLU A 29 -1.54 9.13 -1.11
C GLU A 29 -1.62 8.02 -0.04
N PHE A 30 -2.76 7.90 0.66
CA PHE A 30 -3.03 6.81 1.59
C PHE A 30 -2.84 5.43 0.94
N ALA A 31 -3.40 5.23 -0.25
CA ALA A 31 -3.29 3.97 -0.97
C ALA A 31 -1.85 3.68 -1.40
N LEU A 32 -1.13 4.67 -1.92
CA LEU A 32 0.28 4.52 -2.29
C LEU A 32 1.12 4.08 -1.10
N ILE A 33 0.97 4.74 0.05
CA ILE A 33 1.67 4.37 1.28
C ILE A 33 1.32 2.95 1.70
N LYS A 34 0.03 2.60 1.74
CA LYS A 34 -0.44 1.25 2.08
C LYS A 34 0.16 0.17 1.19
N TYR A 35 0.25 0.39 -0.13
CA TYR A 35 0.82 -0.59 -1.05
C TYR A 35 2.34 -0.71 -0.88
N ARG A 36 3.05 0.36 -0.54
CA ARG A 36 4.46 0.29 -0.16
C ARG A 36 4.67 -0.56 1.09
N VAL A 37 3.86 -0.33 2.14
CA VAL A 37 3.87 -1.17 3.36
C VAL A 37 3.60 -2.62 3.02
N GLN A 38 2.61 -2.91 2.17
CA GLN A 38 2.32 -4.28 1.74
C GLN A 38 3.53 -4.93 1.05
N VAL A 39 4.17 -4.23 0.12
CA VAL A 39 5.33 -4.75 -0.62
C VAL A 39 6.50 -5.05 0.32
N GLU A 40 6.80 -4.15 1.23
CA GLU A 40 7.88 -4.35 2.23
C GLU A 40 7.61 -5.55 3.14
N VAL A 41 6.38 -5.70 3.63
CA VAL A 41 6.00 -6.84 4.49
C VAL A 41 6.10 -8.16 3.72
N GLU A 42 5.54 -8.25 2.52
CA GLU A 42 5.60 -9.51 1.74
C GLU A 42 7.03 -9.82 1.28
N TYR A 43 7.85 -8.80 1.00
CA TYR A 43 9.26 -8.98 0.72
C TYR A 43 10.01 -9.55 1.93
N PHE A 44 9.81 -8.98 3.14
CA PHE A 44 10.41 -9.50 4.36
C PHE A 44 10.00 -10.96 4.62
N ILE A 45 8.72 -11.30 4.46
CA ILE A 45 8.24 -12.69 4.58
C ILE A 45 8.94 -13.60 3.56
N THR A 46 9.07 -13.13 2.31
CA THR A 46 9.78 -13.89 1.27
C THR A 46 11.25 -14.12 1.64
N LEU A 47 11.93 -13.13 2.23
CA LEU A 47 13.30 -13.31 2.73
C LEU A 47 13.37 -14.37 3.82
N CYS A 48 12.37 -14.44 4.72
CA CYS A 48 12.30 -15.47 5.77
C CYS A 48 12.08 -16.88 5.19
N GLU A 49 11.42 -17.00 4.06
CA GLU A 49 11.22 -18.28 3.34
C GLU A 49 12.47 -18.74 2.59
N LEU A 50 13.43 -17.85 2.35
CA LEU A 50 14.72 -18.21 1.77
C LEU A 50 15.62 -18.85 2.84
N PRO A 51 16.57 -19.74 2.44
CA PRO A 51 17.45 -20.43 3.37
C PRO A 51 18.57 -19.51 3.92
N LEU A 52 18.20 -18.30 4.35
CA LEU A 52 19.14 -17.34 4.94
C LEU A 52 19.42 -17.74 6.39
N PRO A 53 20.69 -17.99 6.77
CA PRO A 53 21.03 -18.42 8.12
C PRO A 53 20.55 -17.45 9.22
N GLN A 54 20.55 -16.15 8.91
CA GLN A 54 20.19 -15.09 9.84
C GLN A 54 18.69 -15.03 10.16
N LEU A 55 17.83 -15.56 9.28
CA LEU A 55 16.38 -15.54 9.42
C LEU A 55 15.76 -16.88 9.85
N LYS A 56 16.59 -17.92 10.04
CA LYS A 56 16.12 -19.27 10.42
C LYS A 56 15.38 -19.35 11.76
N GLY A 57 15.55 -18.35 12.63
CA GLY A 57 14.93 -18.33 13.95
C GLY A 57 13.50 -17.78 13.96
N ILE A 58 13.00 -17.27 12.84
CA ILE A 58 11.67 -16.67 12.76
C ILE A 58 10.62 -17.77 12.65
N ASP A 59 9.65 -17.74 13.57
CA ASP A 59 8.48 -18.62 13.50
C ASP A 59 7.48 -18.10 12.45
N ASN A 60 7.07 -18.98 11.54
CA ASN A 60 6.10 -18.68 10.50
C ASN A 60 4.73 -18.20 11.05
N SER A 61 4.41 -18.49 12.30
CA SER A 61 3.20 -17.97 12.97
C SER A 61 3.16 -16.44 13.00
N VAL A 62 4.32 -15.78 12.95
CA VAL A 62 4.44 -14.30 12.90
C VAL A 62 3.96 -13.71 11.57
N PHE A 63 3.98 -14.46 10.47
CA PHE A 63 3.67 -13.95 9.14
C PHE A 63 2.25 -13.39 9.01
N GLU A 64 1.27 -14.02 9.66
CA GLU A 64 -0.10 -13.48 9.67
C GLU A 64 -0.19 -12.16 10.46
N THR A 65 0.56 -12.03 11.54
CA THR A 65 0.64 -10.78 12.30
C THR A 65 1.27 -9.67 11.46
N LEU A 66 2.36 -9.98 10.74
CA LEU A 66 2.99 -9.04 9.81
C LEU A 66 2.02 -8.61 8.69
N ARG A 67 1.28 -9.54 8.10
CA ARG A 67 0.27 -9.24 7.08
C ARG A 67 -0.85 -8.35 7.60
N ASN A 68 -1.19 -8.46 8.87
CA ASN A 68 -2.21 -7.62 9.50
C ASN A 68 -1.81 -6.14 9.56
N ILE A 69 -0.51 -5.80 9.54
CA ILE A 69 -0.03 -4.41 9.47
C ILE A 69 -0.65 -3.70 8.23
N TYR A 70 -0.55 -4.29 7.04
CA TYR A 70 -1.11 -3.67 5.85
C TYR A 70 -2.60 -3.97 5.63
N ARG A 71 -3.14 -5.09 6.16
CA ARG A 71 -4.57 -5.40 6.03
C ARG A 71 -5.43 -4.44 6.85
N ASN A 72 -4.99 -4.13 8.06
CA ASN A 72 -5.66 -3.24 9.00
C ASN A 72 -5.13 -1.80 8.93
N PHE A 73 -4.34 -1.48 7.91
CA PHE A 73 -3.69 -0.17 7.75
C PHE A 73 -4.72 0.96 7.75
N SER A 74 -4.53 1.91 8.68
CA SER A 74 -5.44 3.02 8.94
C SER A 74 -4.89 4.38 8.47
N GLU A 75 -5.74 5.40 8.49
CA GLU A 75 -5.31 6.78 8.22
C GLU A 75 -4.31 7.29 9.28
N ALA A 76 -4.42 6.80 10.53
CA ALA A 76 -3.46 7.14 11.57
C ALA A 76 -2.07 6.57 11.29
N ASP A 77 -1.98 5.36 10.75
CA ASP A 77 -0.71 4.75 10.33
C ASP A 77 -0.10 5.53 9.15
N ALA A 78 -0.92 5.91 8.19
CA ALA A 78 -0.47 6.74 7.08
C ALA A 78 0.03 8.10 7.57
N GLN A 79 -0.67 8.73 8.52
CA GLN A 79 -0.22 9.98 9.13
C GLN A 79 1.11 9.79 9.88
N ARG A 80 1.27 8.69 10.63
CA ARG A 80 2.55 8.38 11.29
C ARG A 80 3.71 8.29 10.28
N ILE A 81 3.49 7.65 9.14
CA ILE A 81 4.50 7.58 8.07
C ILE A 81 4.80 8.98 7.52
N LYS A 82 3.79 9.83 7.31
CA LYS A 82 4.00 11.23 6.88
C LYS A 82 4.77 12.06 7.91
N ASP A 83 4.54 11.83 9.18
CA ASP A 83 5.29 12.50 10.25
C ASP A 83 6.78 12.10 10.22
N ILE A 84 7.08 10.82 10.02
CA ILE A 84 8.46 10.33 9.84
C ILE A 84 9.06 10.91 8.56
N GLU A 85 8.32 10.91 7.46
CA GLU A 85 8.75 11.48 6.18
C GLU A 85 9.12 12.96 6.30
N SER A 86 8.37 13.73 7.07
CA SER A 86 8.63 15.17 7.28
C SER A 86 10.00 15.45 7.90
N VAL A 87 10.55 14.48 8.63
CA VAL A 87 11.89 14.57 9.27
C VAL A 87 12.97 13.98 8.36
N THR A 88 12.68 12.83 7.73
CA THR A 88 13.67 12.10 6.91
C THR A 88 13.81 12.66 5.50
N ASN A 89 12.82 13.43 5.03
CA ASN A 89 12.67 13.89 3.64
C ASN A 89 12.75 12.74 2.62
N HIS A 90 12.28 11.54 3.01
CA HIS A 90 12.35 10.36 2.17
C HIS A 90 11.15 9.43 2.42
N ASP A 91 10.29 9.30 1.42
CA ASP A 91 9.00 8.59 1.48
C ASP A 91 9.12 7.09 1.79
N VAL A 92 9.94 6.35 1.03
CA VAL A 92 10.12 4.91 1.24
C VAL A 92 10.90 4.63 2.52
N LYS A 93 11.86 5.47 2.89
CA LYS A 93 12.57 5.35 4.16
C LYS A 93 11.65 5.54 5.37
N ALA A 94 10.64 6.40 5.25
CA ALA A 94 9.62 6.57 6.27
C ALA A 94 8.79 5.29 6.47
N VAL A 95 8.49 4.55 5.40
CA VAL A 95 7.82 3.25 5.48
C VAL A 95 8.70 2.23 6.22
N GLU A 96 10.00 2.18 5.92
CA GLU A 96 10.95 1.30 6.63
C GLU A 96 10.97 1.59 8.13
N TYR A 97 11.06 2.86 8.54
CA TYR A 97 11.06 3.24 9.95
C TYR A 97 9.73 2.91 10.63
N PHE A 98 8.61 3.14 9.99
CA PHE A 98 7.30 2.73 10.50
C PHE A 98 7.24 1.22 10.74
N LEU A 99 7.72 0.40 9.80
CA LEU A 99 7.75 -1.05 9.99
C LEU A 99 8.68 -1.47 11.13
N LYS A 100 9.81 -0.78 11.32
CA LYS A 100 10.68 -1.01 12.49
C LYS A 100 9.94 -0.71 13.81
N GLU A 101 9.13 0.36 13.86
CA GLU A 101 8.27 0.64 15.03
C GLU A 101 7.21 -0.45 15.25
N GLU A 102 6.62 -0.99 14.18
CA GLU A 102 5.65 -2.10 14.29
C GLU A 102 6.33 -3.39 14.81
N PHE A 103 7.56 -3.68 14.38
CA PHE A 103 8.35 -4.80 14.89
C PHE A 103 8.66 -4.64 16.38
N ASP A 104 8.95 -3.41 16.85
CA ASP A 104 9.14 -3.10 18.28
C ASP A 104 7.88 -3.44 19.10
N LYS A 105 6.71 -3.08 18.58
CA LYS A 105 5.42 -3.36 19.24
C LYS A 105 5.11 -4.85 19.33
N MET A 106 5.56 -5.64 18.36
CA MET A 106 5.33 -7.08 18.35
C MET A 106 6.21 -7.82 19.38
N GLY A 107 7.39 -7.27 19.73
CA GLY A 107 8.39 -7.90 20.57
C GLY A 107 9.07 -9.12 19.92
N GLY A 108 10.30 -9.38 20.30
CA GLY A 108 11.07 -10.52 19.77
C GLY A 108 11.50 -10.41 18.31
N MET A 109 11.29 -9.26 17.68
CA MET A 109 11.66 -9.00 16.28
C MET A 109 12.88 -8.08 16.13
N ASP A 110 13.53 -7.72 17.24
CA ASP A 110 14.63 -6.75 17.24
C ASP A 110 15.81 -7.15 16.35
N ASP A 111 16.20 -8.42 16.40
CA ASP A 111 17.32 -8.96 15.63
C ASP A 111 17.06 -9.01 14.12
N TYR A 112 15.80 -8.85 13.72
CA TYR A 112 15.37 -8.97 12.32
C TYR A 112 15.05 -7.65 11.63
N LYS A 113 15.04 -6.53 12.34
CA LYS A 113 14.69 -5.20 11.82
C LYS A 113 15.55 -4.75 10.64
N GLU A 114 16.82 -5.12 10.64
CA GLU A 114 17.74 -4.74 9.56
C GLU A 114 17.51 -5.51 8.26
N PHE A 115 16.63 -6.51 8.27
CA PHE A 115 16.18 -7.20 7.06
C PHE A 115 14.95 -6.55 6.40
N ILE A 116 14.33 -5.56 7.05
CA ILE A 116 13.36 -4.69 6.40
C ILE A 116 14.10 -3.88 5.32
N HIS A 117 13.57 -3.86 4.10
CA HIS A 117 14.20 -3.19 2.95
C HIS A 117 15.60 -3.73 2.56
N PHE A 118 15.97 -4.91 3.04
CA PHE A 118 17.31 -5.47 2.82
C PHE A 118 17.58 -5.72 1.33
N GLY A 119 18.65 -5.10 0.83
CA GLY A 119 19.06 -5.26 -0.56
C GLY A 119 18.18 -4.59 -1.62
N LEU A 120 17.21 -3.78 -1.19
CA LEU A 120 16.33 -3.02 -2.09
C LEU A 120 16.74 -1.56 -2.21
N THR A 121 16.23 -0.94 -3.26
CA THR A 121 16.18 0.51 -3.41
C THR A 121 14.73 0.99 -3.36
N SER A 122 14.54 2.30 -3.13
CA SER A 122 13.18 2.89 -3.16
C SER A 122 12.46 2.64 -4.48
N GLN A 123 13.22 2.51 -5.58
CA GLN A 123 12.65 2.27 -6.90
C GLN A 123 12.08 0.85 -7.03
N ASP A 124 12.66 -0.15 -6.37
CA ASP A 124 12.14 -1.52 -6.36
C ASP A 124 10.76 -1.55 -5.69
N ILE A 125 10.60 -0.83 -4.57
CA ILE A 125 9.32 -0.70 -3.88
C ILE A 125 8.30 0.02 -4.75
N ASN A 126 8.66 1.14 -5.37
CA ASN A 126 7.75 1.90 -6.22
C ASN A 126 7.35 1.11 -7.47
N ASN A 127 8.30 0.45 -8.13
CA ASN A 127 8.05 -0.36 -9.33
C ASN A 127 7.21 -1.61 -9.03
N THR A 128 7.05 -2.00 -7.78
CA THR A 128 6.19 -3.13 -7.37
C THR A 128 4.84 -2.64 -6.85
N SER A 129 4.81 -1.62 -6.00
CA SER A 129 3.59 -1.11 -5.36
C SER A 129 2.64 -0.43 -6.36
N VAL A 130 3.16 0.35 -7.31
CA VAL A 130 2.33 1.04 -8.31
C VAL A 130 1.64 0.05 -9.26
N PRO A 131 2.32 -0.90 -9.91
CA PRO A 131 1.63 -1.92 -10.71
C PRO A 131 0.65 -2.77 -9.91
N LEU A 132 0.94 -3.08 -8.64
CA LEU A 132 0.02 -3.80 -7.76
C LEU A 132 -1.27 -3.01 -7.54
N SER A 133 -1.16 -1.71 -7.28
CA SER A 133 -2.30 -0.79 -7.14
C SER A 133 -3.15 -0.75 -8.41
N ILE A 134 -2.52 -0.57 -9.57
CA ILE A 134 -3.20 -0.57 -10.88
C ILE A 134 -3.90 -1.89 -11.13
N LYS A 135 -3.23 -3.02 -10.90
CA LYS A 135 -3.82 -4.35 -11.06
C LYS A 135 -5.07 -4.51 -10.20
N LYS A 136 -5.00 -4.14 -8.91
CA LYS A 136 -6.14 -4.24 -8.00
C LYS A 136 -7.29 -3.32 -8.41
N ALA A 137 -7.00 -2.12 -8.90
CA ALA A 137 -8.01 -1.21 -9.42
C ALA A 137 -8.71 -1.79 -10.66
N LEU A 138 -7.96 -2.36 -11.60
CA LEU A 138 -8.51 -3.03 -12.77
C LEU A 138 -9.41 -4.20 -12.37
N ASP A 139 -8.93 -5.07 -11.50
CA ASP A 139 -9.66 -6.27 -11.06
C ASP A 139 -10.98 -5.93 -10.33
N LYS A 140 -11.01 -4.83 -9.57
CA LYS A 140 -12.17 -4.50 -8.70
C LYS A 140 -13.11 -3.46 -9.28
N VAL A 141 -12.58 -2.50 -10.04
CA VAL A 141 -13.36 -1.36 -10.54
C VAL A 141 -13.66 -1.54 -12.03
N SER A 142 -12.62 -1.78 -12.85
CA SER A 142 -12.77 -1.84 -14.30
C SER A 142 -13.52 -3.09 -14.76
N VAL A 143 -13.22 -4.27 -14.20
CA VAL A 143 -13.90 -5.52 -14.57
C VAL A 143 -15.40 -5.46 -14.25
N SER A 144 -15.77 -4.92 -13.08
CA SER A 144 -17.18 -4.74 -12.72
C SER A 144 -17.91 -3.80 -13.68
N TYR A 145 -17.25 -2.73 -14.13
CA TYR A 145 -17.82 -1.77 -15.07
C TYR A 145 -17.96 -2.34 -16.48
N THR A 146 -16.99 -3.12 -16.94
CA THR A 146 -17.01 -3.79 -18.25
C THR A 146 -18.14 -4.81 -18.35
N HIS A 147 -18.38 -5.57 -17.29
CA HIS A 147 -19.50 -6.52 -17.22
C HIS A 147 -20.87 -5.82 -17.26
N LEU A 148 -21.03 -4.71 -16.55
CA LEU A 148 -22.25 -3.91 -16.59
C LEU A 148 -22.52 -3.36 -17.99
N ARG A 149 -21.53 -2.80 -18.69
CA ARG A 149 -21.68 -2.31 -20.07
C ARG A 149 -21.97 -3.41 -21.08
N ALA A 150 -21.38 -4.58 -20.95
CA ALA A 150 -21.67 -5.71 -21.84
C ALA A 150 -23.14 -6.13 -21.75
N HIS A 151 -23.75 -6.09 -20.56
CA HIS A 151 -25.17 -6.35 -20.38
C HIS A 151 -26.09 -5.24 -20.94
N GLU A 152 -25.68 -3.97 -20.86
CA GLU A 152 -26.47 -2.85 -21.40
C GLU A 152 -26.44 -2.82 -22.94
N THR A 153 -25.33 -3.10 -23.57
CA THR A 153 -25.22 -3.15 -25.04
C THR A 153 -26.07 -4.25 -25.67
N LEU A 154 -26.26 -5.37 -24.99
CA LEU A 154 -27.17 -6.43 -25.43
C LEU A 154 -28.66 -6.03 -25.31
N ARG A 155 -29.03 -5.10 -24.45
CA ARG A 155 -30.42 -4.59 -24.33
C ARG A 155 -30.85 -3.60 -25.39
N HIS A 156 -29.91 -2.97 -26.07
CA HIS A 156 -30.17 -1.98 -27.13
C HIS A 156 -30.08 -2.55 -28.56
N LEU A 157 -29.86 -3.84 -28.71
CA LEU A 157 -29.79 -4.54 -30.00
C LEU A 157 -31.04 -5.40 -30.30
N VAL A 158 -32.14 -5.16 -29.58
CA VAL A 158 -33.47 -5.75 -29.85
C VAL A 158 -34.46 -4.65 -30.14
#